data_2214edd7e1571a9c370ecbbe0aa15dd0
#
_entry.id   2214edd7e1571a9c370ecbbe0aa15dd0
#
_cell.length_a   1.000
_cell.length_b   1.000
_cell.length_c   1.000
_cell.angle_alpha   90.00
_cell.angle_beta   90.00
_cell.angle_gamma   90.00
#
_symmetry.space_group_name_H-M   'P 1'
#
loop_
_entity.id
_entity.type
_entity.pdbx_description
1 polymer ?
#
loop_
_entity_poly.entity_id
_entity_poly.type
_entity_poly.pdbx_seq_one_letter_code
_entity_poly.pdbx_strand_id
1 'polypeptide(L)'
;NVGILKADDSLSVMAMPGGEETVYFDGTRDKNLNIQINAKSRNQLNCIDSLAKIARVLENLPENAIESENDSFYFESISVTSPVSIVAQDEQGFFIYALSISAKITIYKGVEMNG
;
A
#
# COMPACT_ATOMS: atom_id res chain seq x y z
N ASN A 1 -12.18 -3.27 6.63
CA ASN A 1 -13.05 -2.15 6.94
C ASN A 1 -12.41 -1.24 7.96
N VAL A 2 -12.21 -0.02 7.63
CA VAL A 2 -11.52 0.96 8.48
C VAL A 2 -12.40 1.48 9.61
N GLY A 3 -13.70 1.38 9.49
CA GLY A 3 -14.63 1.72 10.56
C GLY A 3 -14.94 3.20 10.74
N ILE A 4 -14.13 4.10 10.22
CA ILE A 4 -14.35 5.54 10.29
C ILE A 4 -14.92 6.12 9.00
N LEU A 5 -14.91 5.33 7.91
CA LEU A 5 -15.52 5.73 6.66
C LEU A 5 -17.03 5.46 6.69
N LYS A 6 -17.78 6.39 6.16
CA LYS A 6 -19.23 6.27 6.04
C LYS A 6 -19.62 5.56 4.75
N ALA A 7 -20.93 5.29 4.60
CA ALA A 7 -21.43 4.49 3.48
C ALA A 7 -21.09 5.05 2.09
N ASP A 8 -21.03 6.38 1.93
CA ASP A 8 -20.69 7.02 0.67
C ASP A 8 -19.20 7.37 0.54
N ASP A 9 -18.40 7.02 1.56
CA ASP A 9 -16.95 7.16 1.50
C ASP A 9 -16.34 5.93 0.81
N SER A 10 -15.15 6.08 0.27
CA SER A 10 -14.49 4.96 -0.40
C SER A 10 -12.99 4.95 -0.20
N LEU A 11 -12.44 3.74 -0.26
CA LEU A 11 -10.99 3.50 -0.31
C LEU A 11 -10.68 2.79 -1.62
N SER A 12 -9.55 3.14 -2.22
CA SER A 12 -9.04 2.43 -3.38
C SER A 12 -7.54 2.22 -3.24
N VAL A 13 -7.05 1.15 -3.85
CA VAL A 13 -5.63 0.79 -3.82
C VAL A 13 -5.16 0.66 -5.26
N MET A 14 -4.03 1.27 -5.55
CA MET A 14 -3.46 1.28 -6.90
C MET A 14 -1.99 0.91 -6.85
N ALA A 15 -1.59 -0.05 -7.69
CA ALA A 15 -0.17 -0.33 -7.88
C ALA A 15 0.43 0.80 -8.72
N MET A 16 1.58 1.30 -8.28
CA MET A 16 2.29 2.37 -8.97
C MET A 16 3.49 1.79 -9.72
N PRO A 17 3.86 2.35 -10.87
CA PRO A 17 5.03 1.89 -11.61
C PRO A 17 6.32 2.21 -10.86
N GLY A 18 7.38 1.50 -11.21
CA GLY A 18 8.68 1.67 -10.61
C GLY A 18 8.90 0.69 -9.46
N GLY A 19 9.82 1.03 -8.59
CA GLY A 19 10.26 0.17 -7.52
C GLY A 19 11.57 -0.50 -7.85
N GLU A 20 12.41 -0.63 -6.84
CA GLU A 20 13.73 -1.22 -7.00
C GLU A 20 13.65 -2.73 -6.96
N GLU A 21 14.54 -3.37 -7.70
CA GLU A 21 14.68 -4.82 -7.70
C GLU A 21 16.16 -5.16 -7.67
N THR A 22 16.53 -6.07 -6.78
CA THR A 22 17.88 -6.62 -6.70
C THR A 22 17.81 -8.12 -6.96
N VAL A 23 18.56 -8.59 -7.95
CA VAL A 23 18.61 -10.00 -8.33
C VAL A 23 19.89 -10.62 -7.78
N TYR A 24 19.75 -11.73 -7.06
CA TYR A 24 20.90 -12.43 -6.47
C TYR A 24 21.35 -13.60 -7.36
N PHE A 25 22.56 -14.08 -7.12
CA PHE A 25 23.15 -15.15 -7.92
C PHE A 25 22.36 -16.45 -7.89
N ASP A 26 21.66 -16.71 -6.80
CA ASP A 26 20.85 -17.93 -6.68
C ASP A 26 19.49 -17.81 -7.36
N GLY A 27 19.20 -16.66 -7.97
CA GLY A 27 17.94 -16.42 -8.67
C GLY A 27 16.84 -15.80 -7.81
N THR A 28 17.07 -15.60 -6.51
CA THR A 28 16.11 -14.86 -5.69
C THR A 28 16.18 -13.37 -6.00
N ARG A 29 15.11 -12.65 -5.74
CA ARG A 29 15.02 -11.22 -6.00
C ARG A 29 14.36 -10.51 -4.84
N ASP A 30 14.97 -9.39 -4.44
CA ASP A 30 14.31 -8.45 -3.55
C ASP A 30 13.63 -7.39 -4.40
N LYS A 31 12.38 -7.11 -4.11
CA LYS A 31 11.60 -6.16 -4.88
C LYS A 31 10.81 -5.24 -3.97
N ASN A 32 10.77 -3.96 -4.32
CA ASN A 32 9.91 -2.98 -3.69
C ASN A 32 8.68 -2.76 -4.57
N LEU A 33 7.51 -2.94 -3.99
CA LEU A 33 6.23 -2.68 -4.66
C LEU A 33 5.70 -1.33 -4.19
N ASN A 34 5.54 -0.40 -5.10
CA ASN A 34 5.00 0.92 -4.81
C ASN A 34 3.48 0.88 -4.91
N ILE A 35 2.80 1.30 -3.85
CA ILE A 35 1.35 1.24 -3.75
C ILE A 35 0.84 2.58 -3.27
N GLN A 36 -0.24 3.06 -3.88
CA GLN A 36 -0.94 4.25 -3.43
C GLN A 36 -2.32 3.86 -2.92
N ILE A 37 -2.65 4.35 -1.74
CA ILE A 37 -3.96 4.14 -1.13
C ILE A 37 -4.68 5.48 -1.10
N ASN A 38 -5.85 5.55 -1.71
CA ASN A 38 -6.65 6.76 -1.78
C ASN A 38 -7.89 6.64 -0.91
N ALA A 39 -8.21 7.69 -0.18
CA ALA A 39 -9.45 7.80 0.56
C ALA A 39 -10.26 8.96 0.01
N LYS A 40 -11.54 8.73 -0.21
CA LYS A 40 -12.48 9.72 -0.72
C LYS A 40 -13.62 9.89 0.26
N SER A 41 -13.86 11.13 0.70
CA SER A 41 -14.93 11.46 1.64
C SER A 41 -15.28 12.93 1.51
N ARG A 42 -16.50 13.28 1.87
CA ARG A 42 -16.90 14.68 2.03
C ARG A 42 -16.32 15.31 3.29
N ASN A 43 -15.84 14.50 4.20
CA ASN A 43 -15.20 14.95 5.44
C ASN A 43 -13.70 14.69 5.36
N GLN A 44 -12.92 15.78 5.31
CA GLN A 44 -11.46 15.67 5.22
C GLN A 44 -10.84 14.88 6.37
N LEU A 45 -11.35 15.06 7.57
CA LEU A 45 -10.83 14.34 8.75
C LEU A 45 -11.01 12.84 8.61
N ASN A 46 -12.11 12.39 8.00
CA ASN A 46 -12.32 10.96 7.76
C ASN A 46 -11.25 10.40 6.83
N CYS A 47 -10.87 11.13 5.78
CA CYS A 47 -9.80 10.71 4.88
C CYS A 47 -8.48 10.62 5.63
N ILE A 48 -8.12 11.66 6.35
CA ILE A 48 -6.86 11.76 7.07
C ILE A 48 -6.77 10.66 8.13
N ASP A 49 -7.81 10.51 8.94
CA ASP A 49 -7.83 9.52 10.03
C ASP A 49 -7.78 8.10 9.51
N SER A 50 -8.52 7.81 8.43
CA SER A 50 -8.51 6.49 7.81
C SER A 50 -7.13 6.10 7.30
N LEU A 51 -6.50 7.01 6.56
CA LEU A 51 -5.18 6.75 5.99
C LEU A 51 -4.10 6.69 7.06
N ALA A 52 -4.22 7.53 8.10
CA ALA A 52 -3.27 7.50 9.22
C ALA A 52 -3.35 6.18 9.98
N LYS A 53 -4.55 5.64 10.19
CA LYS A 53 -4.72 4.32 10.82
C LYS A 53 -4.14 3.21 9.96
N ILE A 54 -4.39 3.25 8.66
CA ILE A 54 -3.85 2.28 7.72
C ILE A 54 -2.32 2.32 7.75
N ALA A 55 -1.73 3.50 7.68
CA ALA A 55 -0.27 3.66 7.73
C ALA A 55 0.31 3.05 9.00
N ARG A 56 -0.32 3.32 10.15
CA ARG A 56 0.15 2.80 11.43
C ARG A 56 0.11 1.29 11.50
N VAL A 57 -0.98 0.69 11.02
CA VAL A 57 -1.13 -0.77 10.99
C VAL A 57 -0.08 -1.38 10.07
N LEU A 58 0.09 -0.83 8.87
CA LEU A 58 1.00 -1.37 7.88
C LEU A 58 2.46 -1.25 8.32
N GLU A 59 2.84 -0.13 8.92
CA GLU A 59 4.23 0.07 9.37
C GLU A 59 4.60 -0.84 10.55
N ASN A 60 3.63 -1.35 11.27
CA ASN A 60 3.85 -2.22 12.41
C ASN A 60 3.66 -3.71 12.11
N LEU A 61 3.47 -4.08 10.84
CA LEU A 61 3.36 -5.48 10.46
C LEU A 61 4.70 -6.18 10.68
N PRO A 62 4.69 -7.37 11.30
CA PRO A 62 5.90 -8.17 11.43
C PRO A 62 6.32 -8.77 10.10
N GLU A 63 7.56 -9.27 10.03
CA GLU A 63 8.00 -10.02 8.88
C GLU A 63 7.06 -11.21 8.63
N ASN A 64 6.86 -11.52 7.37
CA ASN A 64 5.99 -12.61 6.93
C ASN A 64 4.54 -12.49 7.41
N ALA A 65 4.09 -11.26 7.74
CA ALA A 65 2.69 -11.02 8.11
C ALA A 65 1.74 -11.28 6.95
N ILE A 66 2.24 -11.12 5.73
CA ILE A 66 1.49 -11.40 4.50
C ILE A 66 2.14 -12.62 3.85
N GLU A 67 1.39 -13.71 3.78
CA GLU A 67 1.90 -14.97 3.23
C GLU A 67 1.41 -15.20 1.82
N SER A 68 2.27 -15.75 0.97
CA SER A 68 1.85 -16.19 -0.34
C SER A 68 1.22 -17.57 -0.25
N GLU A 69 0.24 -17.87 -1.11
CA GLU A 69 -0.45 -19.16 -1.10
C GLU A 69 0.46 -20.34 -1.52
N ASN A 70 1.49 -20.03 -2.30
CA ASN A 70 2.35 -21.06 -2.89
C ASN A 70 3.83 -20.83 -2.58
N ASP A 71 4.13 -20.13 -1.51
CA ASP A 71 5.49 -19.81 -1.10
C ASP A 71 6.31 -19.09 -2.20
N SER A 72 5.63 -18.29 -3.03
CA SER A 72 6.30 -17.59 -4.12
C SER A 72 7.09 -16.38 -3.67
N PHE A 73 6.74 -15.82 -2.52
CA PHE A 73 7.46 -14.66 -1.99
C PHE A 73 7.45 -14.66 -0.46
N TYR A 74 8.36 -13.88 0.10
CA TYR A 74 8.44 -13.60 1.53
C TYR A 74 8.23 -12.10 1.75
N PHE A 75 7.29 -11.75 2.61
CA PHE A 75 7.03 -10.36 2.97
C PHE A 75 8.02 -9.91 4.05
N GLU A 76 8.74 -8.82 3.80
CA GLU A 76 9.69 -8.29 4.76
C GLU A 76 9.12 -7.11 5.55
N SER A 77 8.68 -6.06 4.87
CA SER A 77 8.22 -4.85 5.55
C SER A 77 7.45 -3.93 4.62
N ILE A 78 6.74 -2.98 5.23
CA ILE A 78 6.11 -1.87 4.52
C ILE A 78 6.62 -0.58 5.14
N SER A 79 6.92 0.40 4.30
CA SER A 79 7.28 1.74 4.74
C SER A 79 6.43 2.78 4.02
N VAL A 80 6.18 3.89 4.71
CA VAL A 80 5.48 5.03 4.10
C VAL A 80 6.49 5.83 3.30
N THR A 81 6.24 5.99 2.00
CA THR A 81 7.11 6.77 1.11
C THR A 81 6.61 8.19 0.92
N SER A 82 5.31 8.41 1.03
CA SER A 82 4.73 9.76 1.07
C SER A 82 3.62 9.77 2.11
N PRO A 83 3.64 10.75 3.02
CA PRO A 83 2.62 10.83 4.06
C PRO A 83 1.26 11.19 3.48
N VAL A 84 0.23 11.09 4.31
CA VAL A 84 -1.13 11.46 3.94
C VAL A 84 -1.14 12.90 3.43
N SER A 85 -1.65 13.10 2.21
CA SER A 85 -1.73 14.41 1.60
C SER A 85 -2.94 14.51 0.69
N ILE A 86 -3.43 15.73 0.49
CA ILE A 86 -4.56 15.95 -0.41
C ILE A 86 -4.11 15.81 -1.86
N VAL A 87 -4.92 15.12 -2.65
CA VAL A 87 -4.69 14.93 -4.08
C VAL A 87 -5.62 15.80 -4.90
N ALA A 88 -6.90 15.84 -4.51
CA ALA A 88 -7.91 16.54 -5.27
C ALA A 88 -9.16 16.82 -4.43
N GLN A 89 -9.98 17.70 -4.94
CA GLN A 89 -11.35 17.91 -4.45
C GLN A 89 -12.25 17.91 -5.69
N ASP A 90 -13.29 17.09 -5.69
CA ASP A 90 -14.17 17.03 -6.84
C ASP A 90 -15.29 18.06 -6.74
N GLU A 91 -16.07 18.19 -7.82
CA GLU A 91 -17.15 19.18 -7.92
C GLU A 91 -18.32 18.88 -6.98
N GLN A 92 -18.42 17.68 -6.49
CA GLN A 92 -19.49 17.24 -5.61
C GLN A 92 -19.15 17.44 -4.12
N GLY A 93 -17.99 18.01 -3.83
CA GLY A 93 -17.55 18.27 -2.47
C GLY A 93 -16.80 17.13 -1.81
N PHE A 94 -16.41 16.12 -2.56
CA PHE A 94 -15.56 15.05 -2.04
C PHE A 94 -14.10 15.47 -2.06
N PHE A 95 -13.40 15.14 -0.98
CA PHE A 95 -11.95 15.29 -0.89
C PHE A 95 -11.30 13.95 -1.13
N ILE A 96 -10.20 13.95 -1.86
CA ILE A 96 -9.42 12.75 -2.14
C ILE A 96 -8.04 12.96 -1.54
N TYR A 97 -7.68 12.08 -0.60
CA TYR A 97 -6.37 12.06 0.04
C TYR A 97 -5.66 10.77 -0.33
N ALA A 98 -4.35 10.82 -0.36
CA ALA A 98 -3.53 9.68 -0.72
C ALA A 98 -2.43 9.43 0.28
N LEU A 99 -2.09 8.16 0.43
CA LEU A 99 -0.96 7.66 1.18
C LEU A 99 -0.15 6.77 0.25
N SER A 100 1.15 7.00 0.14
CA SER A 100 2.02 6.15 -0.66
C SER A 100 2.89 5.30 0.24
N ILE A 101 2.96 4.01 -0.09
CA ILE A 101 3.76 3.05 0.66
C ILE A 101 4.62 2.24 -0.31
N SER A 102 5.66 1.62 0.25
CA SER A 102 6.48 0.64 -0.46
C SER A 102 6.54 -0.63 0.35
N ALA A 103 6.16 -1.74 -0.27
CA ALA A 103 6.26 -3.06 0.34
C ALA A 103 7.53 -3.73 -0.16
N LYS A 104 8.34 -4.22 0.77
CA LYS A 104 9.56 -4.95 0.45
C LYS A 104 9.30 -6.44 0.55
N ILE A 105 9.53 -7.14 -0.55
CA ILE A 105 9.33 -8.59 -0.63
C ILE A 105 10.56 -9.26 -1.23
N THR A 106 10.73 -10.53 -0.91
CA THR A 106 11.73 -11.40 -1.55
C THR A 106 10.99 -12.42 -2.40
N ILE A 107 11.33 -12.49 -3.68
CA ILE A 107 10.74 -13.43 -4.63
C ILE A 107 11.70 -14.59 -4.78
N TYR A 108 11.21 -15.81 -4.56
CA TYR A 108 12.03 -17.00 -4.59
C TYR A 108 12.38 -17.40 -6.02
N LYS A 109 13.48 -18.14 -6.12
CA LYS A 109 14.01 -18.62 -7.41
C LYS A 109 12.96 -19.42 -8.17
N GLY A 110 12.90 -19.15 -9.49
CA GLY A 110 12.01 -19.90 -10.38
C GLY A 110 10.55 -19.46 -10.34
N VAL A 111 10.23 -18.38 -9.60
CA VAL A 111 8.88 -17.85 -9.49
C VAL A 111 8.75 -16.56 -10.30
N GLU A 112 7.68 -16.45 -11.07
CA GLU A 112 7.34 -15.21 -11.74
C GLU A 112 6.11 -14.60 -11.06
N MET A 113 6.20 -13.32 -10.74
CA MET A 113 5.07 -12.58 -10.22
C MET A 113 4.56 -11.64 -11.32
N ASN A 114 3.33 -11.89 -11.73
CA ASN A 114 2.66 -11.02 -12.69
C ASN A 114 1.97 -9.90 -11.95
N GLY A 115 2.23 -8.70 -12.36
CA GLY A 115 1.51 -7.60 -11.74
C GLY A 115 2.26 -6.45 -11.41
#